data_014fb9a591a3e7ddfeba52d20b08cad4
#
_entry.id   014fb9a591a3e7ddfeba52d20b08cad4
#
_cell.length_a   1.000
_cell.length_b   1.000
_cell.length_c   1.000
_cell.angle_alpha   90.00
_cell.angle_beta   90.00
_cell.angle_gamma   90.00
#
_symmetry.space_group_name_H-M   'P 1'
#
loop_
_entity.id
_entity.type
_entity.pdbx_description
1 polymer ?
#
loop_
_entity_poly.entity_id
_entity_poly.type
_entity_poly.pdbx_seq_one_letter_code
_entity_poly.pdbx_strand_id
1 'polypeptide(L)'
;MRPTKLSVALGREALAARTESANGWLQGTPPGRTVRRVIDGLIDIELADRSMSLAAKIFTSVLPLIIAASIFSNWDLATHAIEEQLGIDSTDLSAWASEYDATDPTFAAFGVLGLLLVAISGTSFTRTLARIYAKIWNVPPISARDAWRWLVVLLLVAASAALIGVIRQVSGPHFVGRSLAILGELAVWAVVWTVCPYLLTRGALSGRVLWATGMLTASGLTVIRAAGRIVLPKLTATAETKFGPLGVVFTSISWLFALSMVIVGAATITKALALDESYLGRYLRGPSAGA
;
A
#
# COMPACT_ATOMS: atom_id res chain seq x y z
N MET A 1 26.77 -23.83 28.52
CA MET A 1 28.01 -23.88 27.72
C MET A 1 28.25 -22.47 27.15
N ARG A 2 29.35 -21.80 27.56
CA ARG A 2 29.73 -20.49 26.97
C ARG A 2 30.46 -20.76 25.64
N PRO A 3 30.12 -20.09 24.54
CA PRO A 3 30.85 -20.27 23.29
C PRO A 3 32.32 -19.88 23.51
N THR A 4 33.22 -20.71 23.04
CA THR A 4 34.65 -20.49 23.14
C THR A 4 35.06 -19.32 22.28
N LYS A 5 36.04 -18.49 22.73
CA LYS A 5 36.53 -17.31 21.98
C LYS A 5 36.91 -17.67 20.54
N LEU A 6 37.34 -18.90 20.29
CA LEU A 6 37.67 -19.43 18.96
C LEU A 6 36.46 -19.57 18.03
N SER A 7 35.31 -20.04 18.55
CA SER A 7 34.08 -20.18 17.74
C SER A 7 33.49 -18.84 17.37
N VAL A 8 33.65 -17.81 18.18
CA VAL A 8 33.24 -16.45 17.90
C VAL A 8 34.16 -15.78 16.86
N ALA A 9 35.45 -16.05 16.91
CA ALA A 9 36.43 -15.55 15.92
C ALA A 9 36.20 -16.17 14.54
N LEU A 10 36.05 -17.49 14.45
CA LEU A 10 35.74 -18.19 13.20
C LEU A 10 34.38 -17.76 12.60
N GLY A 11 33.37 -17.47 13.44
CA GLY A 11 32.10 -16.93 13.01
C GLY A 11 32.22 -15.52 12.42
N ARG A 12 33.09 -14.68 12.97
CA ARG A 12 33.37 -13.34 12.46
C ARG A 12 34.11 -13.36 11.14
N GLU A 13 35.12 -14.21 10.99
CA GLU A 13 35.87 -14.37 9.74
C GLU A 13 34.96 -14.92 8.62
N ALA A 14 34.12 -15.91 8.91
CA ALA A 14 33.15 -16.45 7.96
C ALA A 14 32.10 -15.40 7.54
N LEU A 15 31.65 -14.54 8.46
CA LEU A 15 30.79 -13.42 8.17
C LEU A 15 31.49 -12.36 7.33
N ALA A 16 32.74 -12.01 7.63
CA ALA A 16 33.53 -11.05 6.86
C ALA A 16 33.74 -11.55 5.42
N ALA A 17 34.15 -12.80 5.23
CA ALA A 17 34.33 -13.40 3.93
C ALA A 17 33.01 -13.43 3.11
N ARG A 18 31.87 -13.69 3.75
CA ARG A 18 30.55 -13.65 3.10
C ARG A 18 30.16 -12.23 2.69
N THR A 19 30.43 -11.24 3.52
CA THR A 19 30.13 -9.83 3.21
C THR A 19 31.04 -9.30 2.09
N GLU A 20 32.31 -9.70 2.05
CA GLU A 20 33.22 -9.36 0.95
C GLU A 20 32.79 -10.01 -0.37
N SER A 21 32.41 -11.29 -0.35
CA SER A 21 31.91 -11.99 -1.53
C SER A 21 30.60 -11.37 -2.04
N ALA A 22 29.69 -11.03 -1.15
CA ALA A 22 28.44 -10.36 -1.49
C ALA A 22 28.69 -8.96 -2.09
N ASN A 23 29.60 -8.18 -1.49
CA ASN A 23 29.99 -6.87 -1.99
C ASN A 23 30.68 -6.98 -3.37
N GLY A 24 31.54 -7.97 -3.56
CA GLY A 24 32.17 -8.24 -4.86
C GLY A 24 31.15 -8.57 -5.94
N TRP A 25 30.15 -9.38 -5.63
CA TRP A 25 29.05 -9.70 -6.53
C TRP A 25 28.18 -8.46 -6.85
N LEU A 26 27.83 -7.69 -5.83
CA LEU A 26 27.02 -6.47 -5.97
C LEU A 26 27.69 -5.41 -6.83
N GLN A 27 29.03 -5.35 -6.86
CA GLN A 27 29.79 -4.37 -7.65
C GLN A 27 30.23 -4.90 -9.01
N GLY A 28 30.56 -6.18 -9.10
CA GLY A 28 31.17 -6.81 -10.26
C GLY A 28 30.21 -7.27 -11.34
N THR A 29 28.96 -7.57 -10.98
CA THR A 29 27.98 -8.14 -11.93
C THR A 29 26.89 -7.15 -12.31
N PRO A 30 26.36 -7.19 -13.56
CA PRO A 30 25.25 -6.33 -13.97
C PRO A 30 24.01 -6.46 -13.05
N PRO A 31 23.52 -7.68 -12.70
CA PRO A 31 22.40 -7.82 -11.80
C PRO A 31 22.71 -7.35 -10.38
N GLY A 32 23.95 -7.52 -9.91
CA GLY A 32 24.38 -7.04 -8.60
C GLY A 32 24.29 -5.51 -8.48
N ARG A 33 24.73 -4.78 -9.52
CA ARG A 33 24.61 -3.31 -9.57
C ARG A 33 23.16 -2.85 -9.54
N THR A 34 22.24 -3.57 -10.18
CA THR A 34 20.80 -3.27 -10.13
C THR A 34 20.27 -3.47 -8.71
N VAL A 35 20.60 -4.61 -8.06
CA VAL A 35 20.19 -4.88 -6.67
C VAL A 35 20.74 -3.82 -5.72
N ARG A 36 22.01 -3.44 -5.85
CA ARG A 36 22.60 -2.38 -5.05
C ARG A 36 21.84 -1.06 -5.23
N ARG A 37 21.56 -0.66 -6.48
CA ARG A 37 20.77 0.56 -6.76
C ARG A 37 19.38 0.53 -6.14
N VAL A 38 18.74 -0.64 -6.12
CA VAL A 38 17.45 -0.83 -5.42
C VAL A 38 17.62 -0.61 -3.92
N ILE A 39 18.61 -1.24 -3.31
CA ILE A 39 18.89 -1.10 -1.86
C ILE A 39 19.20 0.35 -1.51
N ASP A 40 20.10 0.98 -2.24
CA ASP A 40 20.48 2.38 -2.03
C ASP A 40 19.25 3.30 -2.17
N GLY A 41 18.40 3.05 -3.17
CA GLY A 41 17.17 3.79 -3.37
C GLY A 41 16.15 3.61 -2.24
N LEU A 42 16.04 2.40 -1.68
CA LEU A 42 15.15 2.13 -0.53
C LEU A 42 15.64 2.82 0.75
N ILE A 43 16.95 2.90 0.93
CA ILE A 43 17.58 3.61 2.06
C ILE A 43 17.39 5.12 1.88
N ASP A 44 17.68 5.67 0.69
CA ASP A 44 17.60 7.12 0.39
C ASP A 44 16.17 7.66 0.56
N ILE A 45 15.15 6.87 0.20
CA ILE A 45 13.75 7.26 0.41
C ILE A 45 13.31 7.13 1.87
N GLU A 46 14.12 6.54 2.75
CA GLU A 46 13.72 6.24 4.14
C GLU A 46 12.43 5.37 4.14
N LEU A 47 12.50 4.23 3.45
CA LEU A 47 11.34 3.39 3.17
C LEU A 47 10.45 3.14 4.39
N ALA A 48 11.03 2.80 5.53
CA ALA A 48 10.28 2.50 6.75
C ALA A 48 9.50 3.72 7.26
N ASP A 49 10.16 4.89 7.35
CA ASP A 49 9.55 6.12 7.86
C ASP A 49 8.42 6.63 6.95
N ARG A 50 8.65 6.57 5.63
CA ARG A 50 7.62 6.95 4.65
C ARG A 50 6.43 6.02 4.67
N SER A 51 6.69 4.72 4.78
CA SER A 51 5.64 3.71 4.87
C SER A 51 4.87 3.81 6.17
N MET A 52 5.53 4.09 7.29
CA MET A 52 4.87 4.31 8.58
C MET A 52 4.01 5.58 8.56
N SER A 53 4.53 6.67 8.00
CA SER A 53 3.76 7.90 7.81
C SER A 53 2.51 7.68 6.96
N LEU A 54 2.61 6.88 5.89
CA LEU A 54 1.49 6.56 5.02
C LEU A 54 0.47 5.66 5.75
N ALA A 55 0.93 4.63 6.45
CA ALA A 55 0.10 3.74 7.25
C ALA A 55 -0.68 4.49 8.34
N ALA A 56 -0.02 5.40 9.05
CA ALA A 56 -0.68 6.24 10.04
C ALA A 56 -1.77 7.13 9.45
N LYS A 57 -1.57 7.66 8.21
CA LYS A 57 -2.59 8.46 7.52
C LYS A 57 -3.77 7.60 7.07
N ILE A 58 -3.54 6.38 6.60
CA ILE A 58 -4.61 5.45 6.28
C ILE A 58 -5.39 5.12 7.56
N PHE A 59 -4.70 4.73 8.62
CA PHE A 59 -5.32 4.35 9.90
C PHE A 59 -6.19 5.48 10.48
N THR A 60 -5.69 6.71 10.50
CA THR A 60 -6.46 7.87 10.99
C THR A 60 -7.65 8.23 10.10
N SER A 61 -7.69 7.75 8.86
CA SER A 61 -8.82 7.94 7.94
C SER A 61 -9.93 6.90 8.14
N VAL A 62 -9.64 5.80 8.83
CA VAL A 62 -10.58 4.68 9.02
C VAL A 62 -11.76 5.09 9.90
N LEU A 63 -11.51 5.74 11.02
CA LEU A 63 -12.55 6.15 11.95
C LEU A 63 -13.58 7.10 11.32
N PRO A 64 -13.18 8.20 10.65
CA PRO A 64 -14.12 9.03 9.90
C PRO A 64 -14.86 8.27 8.80
N LEU A 65 -14.20 7.31 8.15
CA LEU A 65 -14.84 6.49 7.12
C LEU A 65 -15.93 5.59 7.69
N ILE A 66 -15.70 4.98 8.85
CA ILE A 66 -16.69 4.19 9.57
C ILE A 66 -17.90 5.06 9.93
N ILE A 67 -17.66 6.25 10.49
CA ILE A 67 -18.73 7.20 10.86
C ILE A 67 -19.54 7.61 9.62
N ALA A 68 -18.88 7.95 8.51
CA ALA A 68 -19.59 8.31 7.28
C ALA A 68 -20.36 7.12 6.70
N ALA A 69 -19.77 5.95 6.69
CA ALA A 69 -20.40 4.73 6.18
C ALA A 69 -21.65 4.35 6.99
N SER A 70 -21.64 4.48 8.31
CA SER A 70 -22.78 4.16 9.17
C SER A 70 -24.02 5.00 8.86
N ILE A 71 -23.85 6.17 8.27
CA ILE A 71 -24.94 7.13 8.03
C ILE A 71 -25.50 7.03 6.62
N PHE A 72 -24.63 6.78 5.60
CA PHE A 72 -25.03 6.93 4.20
C PHE A 72 -25.37 5.64 3.48
N SER A 73 -25.21 4.47 4.09
CA SER A 73 -25.30 3.28 3.26
C SER A 73 -26.13 2.15 3.77
N ASN A 74 -26.49 1.32 2.80
CA ASN A 74 -26.44 -0.11 2.93
C ASN A 74 -25.07 -0.50 3.55
N TRP A 75 -25.09 -0.64 4.86
CA TRP A 75 -23.96 -0.94 5.73
C TRP A 75 -23.11 -2.12 5.23
N ASP A 76 -23.75 -3.07 4.53
CA ASP A 76 -23.11 -4.29 4.03
C ASP A 76 -21.94 -4.04 3.07
N LEU A 77 -22.00 -3.03 2.19
CA LEU A 77 -20.91 -2.72 1.27
C LEU A 77 -19.69 -2.07 1.96
N ALA A 78 -19.95 -1.23 2.95
CA ALA A 78 -18.89 -0.54 3.68
C ALA A 78 -18.18 -1.47 4.66
N THR A 79 -18.93 -2.34 5.38
CA THR A 79 -18.37 -3.32 6.31
C THR A 79 -17.51 -4.34 5.60
N HIS A 80 -17.97 -4.90 4.48
CA HIS A 80 -17.16 -5.82 3.70
C HIS A 80 -15.86 -5.17 3.16
N ALA A 81 -15.90 -3.91 2.74
CA ALA A 81 -14.71 -3.22 2.28
C ALA A 81 -13.72 -2.95 3.43
N ILE A 82 -14.20 -2.62 4.61
CA ILE A 82 -13.38 -2.36 5.80
C ILE A 82 -12.77 -3.66 6.34
N GLU A 83 -13.59 -4.69 6.50
CA GLU A 83 -13.18 -6.02 6.97
C GLU A 83 -12.07 -6.59 6.09
N GLU A 84 -12.23 -6.49 4.80
CA GLU A 84 -11.31 -7.06 3.83
C GLU A 84 -10.02 -6.23 3.62
N GLN A 85 -10.12 -4.91 3.73
CA GLN A 85 -8.98 -4.00 3.56
C GLN A 85 -8.16 -3.85 4.86
N LEU A 86 -8.80 -3.89 6.01
CA LEU A 86 -8.19 -3.56 7.29
C LEU A 86 -8.10 -4.75 8.24
N GLY A 87 -8.77 -5.87 7.92
CA GLY A 87 -8.79 -7.06 8.77
C GLY A 87 -9.51 -6.87 10.10
N ILE A 88 -10.44 -5.90 10.18
CA ILE A 88 -11.28 -5.63 11.35
C ILE A 88 -12.59 -6.40 11.18
N ASP A 89 -13.02 -7.14 12.19
CA ASP A 89 -14.23 -7.94 12.14
C ASP A 89 -15.48 -7.05 12.01
N SER A 90 -16.34 -7.36 11.03
CA SER A 90 -17.57 -6.62 10.76
C SER A 90 -18.60 -6.75 11.88
N THR A 91 -18.51 -7.82 12.70
CA THR A 91 -19.43 -8.07 13.82
C THR A 91 -19.35 -6.98 14.88
N ASP A 92 -18.13 -6.54 15.20
CA ASP A 92 -17.90 -5.45 16.16
C ASP A 92 -18.39 -4.11 15.62
N LEU A 93 -18.22 -3.88 14.31
CA LEU A 93 -18.65 -2.66 13.64
C LEU A 93 -20.19 -2.58 13.52
N SER A 94 -20.86 -3.70 13.26
CA SER A 94 -22.32 -3.76 13.15
C SER A 94 -23.03 -3.58 14.50
N ALA A 95 -22.44 -4.08 15.59
CA ALA A 95 -22.93 -3.85 16.95
C ALA A 95 -22.92 -2.36 17.31
N TRP A 96 -21.88 -1.64 16.94
CA TRP A 96 -21.78 -0.19 17.12
C TRP A 96 -22.81 0.59 16.29
N ALA A 97 -23.06 0.15 15.06
CA ALA A 97 -24.00 0.83 14.17
C ALA A 97 -25.47 0.62 14.54
N SER A 98 -25.84 -0.53 15.11
CA SER A 98 -27.21 -0.86 15.49
C SER A 98 -27.70 -0.09 16.71
N GLU A 99 -26.82 0.55 17.46
CA GLU A 99 -27.16 1.33 18.66
C GLU A 99 -27.69 2.75 18.33
N TYR A 100 -27.60 3.17 17.06
CA TYR A 100 -28.02 4.51 16.64
C TYR A 100 -29.30 4.49 15.78
N ASP A 101 -30.28 5.30 16.18
CA ASP A 101 -31.55 5.48 15.45
C ASP A 101 -31.32 6.44 14.25
N ALA A 102 -31.50 5.92 13.04
CA ALA A 102 -31.28 6.68 11.78
C ALA A 102 -32.31 7.83 11.58
N THR A 103 -33.35 7.93 12.41
CA THR A 103 -34.40 8.97 12.32
C THR A 103 -34.10 10.24 13.10
N ASP A 104 -33.03 10.27 13.91
CA ASP A 104 -32.61 11.43 14.67
C ASP A 104 -31.95 12.49 13.78
N PRO A 105 -32.41 13.76 13.73
CA PRO A 105 -31.80 14.83 12.97
C PRO A 105 -30.34 15.15 13.38
N THR A 106 -29.93 14.82 14.60
CA THR A 106 -28.54 14.87 15.02
C THR A 106 -27.68 13.89 14.24
N PHE A 107 -28.23 12.77 13.80
CA PHE A 107 -27.56 11.76 13.01
C PHE A 107 -27.17 12.28 11.62
N ALA A 108 -28.04 13.07 10.97
CA ALA A 108 -27.71 13.72 9.69
C ALA A 108 -26.55 14.73 9.82
N ALA A 109 -26.49 15.46 10.94
CA ALA A 109 -25.39 16.38 11.24
C ALA A 109 -24.06 15.63 11.45
N PHE A 110 -24.08 14.49 12.15
CA PHE A 110 -22.91 13.62 12.30
C PHE A 110 -22.47 13.02 10.96
N GLY A 111 -23.39 12.77 10.02
CA GLY A 111 -23.08 12.31 8.68
C GLY A 111 -22.30 13.33 7.87
N VAL A 112 -22.75 14.56 7.88
CA VAL A 112 -22.03 15.66 7.21
C VAL A 112 -20.65 15.86 7.84
N LEU A 113 -20.55 15.83 9.16
CA LEU A 113 -19.27 15.92 9.86
C LEU A 113 -18.35 14.76 9.51
N GLY A 114 -18.88 13.52 9.51
CA GLY A 114 -18.14 12.33 9.09
C GLY A 114 -17.59 12.46 7.66
N LEU A 115 -18.43 12.90 6.72
CA LEU A 115 -18.02 13.12 5.34
C LEU A 115 -16.92 14.20 5.21
N LEU A 116 -17.03 15.29 5.95
CA LEU A 116 -15.98 16.31 6.00
C LEU A 116 -14.67 15.78 6.58
N LEU A 117 -14.74 14.99 7.65
CA LEU A 117 -13.58 14.35 8.25
C LEU A 117 -12.92 13.34 7.29
N VAL A 118 -13.71 12.55 6.54
CA VAL A 118 -13.21 11.67 5.48
C VAL A 118 -12.51 12.46 4.39
N ALA A 119 -13.09 13.56 3.94
CA ALA A 119 -12.47 14.42 2.93
C ALA A 119 -11.15 15.02 3.41
N ILE A 120 -11.08 15.50 4.65
CA ILE A 120 -9.86 16.07 5.24
C ILE A 120 -8.79 14.99 5.41
N SER A 121 -9.11 13.85 6.00
CA SER A 121 -8.17 12.77 6.26
C SER A 121 -7.71 12.09 4.96
N GLY A 122 -8.62 11.86 4.02
CA GLY A 122 -8.32 11.29 2.71
C GLY A 122 -7.44 12.22 1.87
N THR A 123 -7.66 13.53 1.91
CA THR A 123 -6.73 14.48 1.26
C THR A 123 -5.38 14.51 1.94
N SER A 124 -5.29 14.29 3.25
CA SER A 124 -4.02 14.14 3.98
C SER A 124 -3.23 12.91 3.52
N PHE A 125 -3.91 11.77 3.32
CA PHE A 125 -3.33 10.56 2.73
C PHE A 125 -2.78 10.83 1.33
N THR A 126 -3.59 11.35 0.42
CA THR A 126 -3.18 11.60 -0.97
C THR A 126 -2.08 12.64 -1.09
N ARG A 127 -2.05 13.67 -0.24
CA ARG A 127 -0.92 14.61 -0.14
C ARG A 127 0.36 13.93 0.32
N THR A 128 0.28 13.01 1.28
CA THR A 128 1.46 12.26 1.74
C THR A 128 1.98 11.37 0.63
N LEU A 129 1.10 10.65 -0.06
CA LEU A 129 1.44 9.84 -1.20
C LEU A 129 2.08 10.68 -2.32
N ALA A 130 1.51 11.85 -2.64
CA ALA A 130 2.07 12.77 -3.63
C ALA A 130 3.50 13.23 -3.29
N ARG A 131 3.77 13.55 -2.01
CA ARG A 131 5.12 13.91 -1.55
C ARG A 131 6.10 12.77 -1.65
N ILE A 132 5.67 11.54 -1.36
CA ILE A 132 6.49 10.34 -1.50
C ILE A 132 6.85 10.13 -2.98
N TYR A 133 5.87 10.16 -3.88
CA TYR A 133 6.13 10.02 -5.32
C TYR A 133 7.01 11.15 -5.87
N ALA A 134 6.79 12.40 -5.43
CA ALA A 134 7.62 13.54 -5.79
C ALA A 134 9.09 13.32 -5.39
N LYS A 135 9.33 12.83 -4.17
CA LYS A 135 10.69 12.50 -3.69
C LYS A 135 11.28 11.33 -4.46
N ILE A 136 10.54 10.24 -4.65
CA ILE A 136 11.02 9.07 -5.41
C ILE A 136 11.46 9.48 -6.82
N TRP A 137 10.63 10.23 -7.55
CA TRP A 137 10.85 10.53 -8.97
C TRP A 137 11.57 11.86 -9.23
N ASN A 138 11.99 12.56 -8.16
CA ASN A 138 12.65 13.88 -8.24
C ASN A 138 11.83 14.89 -9.07
N VAL A 139 10.51 14.90 -8.90
CA VAL A 139 9.60 15.84 -9.54
C VAL A 139 9.09 16.86 -8.52
N PRO A 140 8.74 18.09 -8.94
CA PRO A 140 8.20 19.08 -8.02
C PRO A 140 6.88 18.59 -7.41
N PRO A 141 6.64 18.83 -6.11
CA PRO A 141 5.40 18.45 -5.45
C PRO A 141 4.20 19.19 -6.06
N ILE A 142 3.02 18.58 -5.94
CA ILE A 142 1.76 19.15 -6.42
C ILE A 142 1.46 20.44 -5.64
N SER A 143 1.19 21.54 -6.36
CA SER A 143 0.80 22.82 -5.79
C SER A 143 -0.68 22.82 -5.37
N ALA A 144 -1.07 23.82 -4.55
CA ALA A 144 -2.48 23.99 -4.13
C ALA A 144 -3.43 24.19 -5.32
N ARG A 145 -2.95 24.71 -6.45
CA ARG A 145 -3.73 24.91 -7.67
C ARG A 145 -4.18 23.58 -8.30
N ASP A 146 -3.43 22.49 -8.09
CA ASP A 146 -3.72 21.15 -8.58
C ASP A 146 -4.31 20.23 -7.48
N ALA A 147 -4.83 20.80 -6.40
CA ALA A 147 -5.38 20.05 -5.27
C ALA A 147 -6.54 19.12 -5.66
N TRP A 148 -7.28 19.41 -6.73
CA TRP A 148 -8.32 18.55 -7.27
C TRP A 148 -7.81 17.14 -7.60
N ARG A 149 -6.52 17.00 -7.95
CA ARG A 149 -5.90 15.68 -8.22
C ARG A 149 -5.89 14.78 -6.98
N TRP A 150 -5.78 15.37 -5.79
CA TRP A 150 -5.87 14.59 -4.55
C TRP A 150 -7.25 13.99 -4.35
N LEU A 151 -8.29 14.77 -4.68
CA LEU A 151 -9.67 14.28 -4.63
C LEU A 151 -9.91 13.18 -5.67
N VAL A 152 -9.40 13.35 -6.89
CA VAL A 152 -9.53 12.32 -7.94
C VAL A 152 -8.84 11.02 -7.52
N VAL A 153 -7.64 11.08 -6.94
CA VAL A 153 -6.94 9.88 -6.42
C VAL A 153 -7.73 9.22 -5.29
N LEU A 154 -8.27 10.03 -4.37
CA LEU A 154 -9.11 9.51 -3.28
C LEU A 154 -10.35 8.79 -3.83
N LEU A 155 -11.07 9.41 -4.76
CA LEU A 155 -12.24 8.82 -5.41
C LEU A 155 -11.88 7.56 -6.22
N LEU A 156 -10.74 7.57 -6.90
CA LEU A 156 -10.25 6.41 -7.65
C LEU A 156 -9.99 5.22 -6.74
N VAL A 157 -9.32 5.45 -5.60
CA VAL A 157 -9.07 4.40 -4.59
C VAL A 157 -10.38 3.90 -3.97
N ALA A 158 -11.30 4.81 -3.62
CA ALA A 158 -12.60 4.43 -3.08
C ALA A 158 -13.44 3.63 -4.10
N ALA A 159 -13.51 4.10 -5.35
CA ALA A 159 -14.22 3.40 -6.42
C ALA A 159 -13.61 2.02 -6.72
N SER A 160 -12.28 1.88 -6.62
CA SER A 160 -11.62 0.59 -6.82
C SER A 160 -12.01 -0.43 -5.75
N ALA A 161 -12.15 0.00 -4.50
CA ALA A 161 -12.60 -0.88 -3.41
C ALA A 161 -14.03 -1.38 -3.66
N ALA A 162 -14.94 -0.48 -4.05
CA ALA A 162 -16.30 -0.85 -4.42
C ALA A 162 -16.34 -1.81 -5.62
N LEU A 163 -15.55 -1.53 -6.67
CA LEU A 163 -15.49 -2.38 -7.86
C LEU A 163 -14.96 -3.78 -7.54
N ILE A 164 -13.96 -3.89 -6.70
CA ILE A 164 -13.42 -5.18 -6.24
C ILE A 164 -14.49 -5.95 -5.46
N GLY A 165 -15.26 -5.29 -4.60
CA GLY A 165 -16.39 -5.88 -3.90
C GLY A 165 -17.42 -6.48 -4.87
N VAL A 166 -17.82 -5.73 -5.90
CA VAL A 166 -18.74 -6.20 -6.96
C VAL A 166 -18.16 -7.40 -7.72
N ILE A 167 -16.89 -7.34 -8.14
CA ILE A 167 -16.22 -8.45 -8.85
C ILE A 167 -16.30 -9.74 -8.02
N ARG A 168 -16.08 -9.66 -6.73
CA ARG A 168 -16.12 -10.82 -5.84
C ARG A 168 -17.52 -11.38 -5.64
N GLN A 169 -18.53 -10.54 -5.50
CA GLN A 169 -19.92 -10.96 -5.41
C GLN A 169 -20.37 -11.74 -6.67
N VAL A 170 -19.99 -11.25 -7.84
CA VAL A 170 -20.37 -11.85 -9.13
C VAL A 170 -19.57 -13.11 -9.44
N SER A 171 -18.34 -13.24 -8.95
CA SER A 171 -17.44 -14.34 -9.32
C SER A 171 -17.81 -15.70 -8.73
N GLY A 172 -18.61 -15.76 -7.68
CA GLY A 172 -19.08 -17.00 -7.05
C GLY A 172 -17.98 -17.87 -6.42
N PRO A 173 -18.34 -18.96 -5.71
CA PRO A 173 -17.40 -19.78 -4.93
C PRO A 173 -16.60 -20.80 -5.75
N HIS A 174 -16.92 -21.00 -7.03
CA HIS A 174 -16.28 -22.00 -7.89
C HIS A 174 -14.82 -21.63 -8.20
N PHE A 175 -13.99 -22.64 -8.48
CA PHE A 175 -12.56 -22.44 -8.79
C PHE A 175 -12.31 -21.42 -9.92
N VAL A 176 -13.08 -21.51 -11.00
CA VAL A 176 -12.99 -20.57 -12.14
C VAL A 176 -13.37 -19.15 -11.72
N GLY A 177 -14.46 -18.99 -10.95
CA GLY A 177 -14.89 -17.70 -10.44
C GLY A 177 -13.83 -17.08 -9.53
N ARG A 178 -13.22 -17.89 -8.65
CA ARG A 178 -12.15 -17.42 -7.75
C ARG A 178 -10.92 -16.93 -8.53
N SER A 179 -10.53 -17.64 -9.58
CA SER A 179 -9.42 -17.24 -10.45
C SER A 179 -9.74 -15.94 -11.20
N LEU A 180 -10.95 -15.80 -11.72
CA LEU A 180 -11.44 -14.58 -12.38
C LEU A 180 -11.47 -13.40 -11.40
N ALA A 181 -11.90 -13.62 -10.15
CA ALA A 181 -11.90 -12.58 -9.12
C ALA A 181 -10.47 -12.08 -8.84
N ILE A 182 -9.49 -12.97 -8.70
CA ILE A 182 -8.09 -12.61 -8.46
C ILE A 182 -7.52 -11.83 -9.66
N LEU A 183 -7.79 -12.25 -10.88
CA LEU A 183 -7.34 -11.55 -12.09
C LEU A 183 -8.02 -10.19 -12.24
N GLY A 184 -9.32 -10.10 -11.96
CA GLY A 184 -10.07 -8.85 -11.96
C GLY A 184 -9.53 -7.87 -10.91
N GLU A 185 -9.29 -8.34 -9.69
CA GLU A 185 -8.67 -7.55 -8.63
C GLU A 185 -7.27 -7.05 -9.02
N LEU A 186 -6.44 -7.93 -9.57
CA LEU A 186 -5.10 -7.56 -10.06
C LEU A 186 -5.19 -6.48 -11.15
N ALA A 187 -6.13 -6.63 -12.09
CA ALA A 187 -6.34 -5.66 -13.16
C ALA A 187 -6.79 -4.29 -12.60
N VAL A 188 -7.75 -4.27 -11.69
CA VAL A 188 -8.21 -3.05 -11.03
C VAL A 188 -7.06 -2.36 -10.29
N TRP A 189 -6.30 -3.10 -9.49
CA TRP A 189 -5.14 -2.55 -8.79
C TRP A 189 -4.07 -2.06 -9.74
N ALA A 190 -3.79 -2.78 -10.84
CA ALA A 190 -2.82 -2.35 -11.85
C ALA A 190 -3.22 -1.01 -12.47
N VAL A 191 -4.48 -0.83 -12.82
CA VAL A 191 -5.00 0.44 -13.37
C VAL A 191 -4.90 1.55 -12.31
N VAL A 192 -5.39 1.33 -11.10
CA VAL A 192 -5.36 2.32 -10.01
C VAL A 192 -3.93 2.78 -9.73
N TRP A 193 -3.00 1.83 -9.53
CA TRP A 193 -1.60 2.14 -9.24
C TRP A 193 -0.77 2.56 -10.46
N THR A 194 -1.34 2.57 -11.65
CA THR A 194 -0.80 3.26 -12.84
C THR A 194 -1.29 4.70 -12.90
N VAL A 195 -2.59 4.92 -12.64
CA VAL A 195 -3.22 6.24 -12.72
C VAL A 195 -2.83 7.13 -11.52
N CYS A 196 -2.71 6.57 -10.31
CA CYS A 196 -2.28 7.34 -9.14
C CYS A 196 -0.94 8.08 -9.35
N PRO A 197 0.18 7.42 -9.69
CA PRO A 197 1.43 8.13 -9.94
C PRO A 197 1.35 9.08 -11.14
N TYR A 198 0.59 8.75 -12.20
CA TYR A 198 0.37 9.66 -13.32
C TYR A 198 -0.24 10.98 -12.86
N LEU A 199 -1.30 10.93 -12.05
CA LEU A 199 -1.95 12.13 -11.51
C LEU A 199 -1.04 12.88 -10.55
N LEU A 200 -0.34 12.15 -9.67
CA LEU A 200 0.49 12.71 -8.61
C LEU A 200 1.83 13.28 -9.10
N THR A 201 2.32 12.83 -10.26
CA THR A 201 3.54 13.36 -10.90
C THR A 201 3.24 14.29 -12.08
N ARG A 202 1.96 14.66 -12.29
CA ARG A 202 1.51 15.52 -13.41
C ARG A 202 1.87 14.95 -14.81
N GLY A 203 1.94 13.64 -14.94
CA GLY A 203 2.31 13.00 -16.19
C GLY A 203 3.80 13.15 -16.55
N ALA A 204 4.67 13.51 -15.61
CA ALA A 204 6.11 13.65 -15.86
C ALA A 204 6.81 12.32 -16.19
N LEU A 205 6.16 11.19 -15.96
CA LEU A 205 6.71 9.86 -16.16
C LEU A 205 6.25 9.25 -17.48
N SER A 206 7.11 8.46 -18.12
CA SER A 206 6.72 7.70 -19.31
C SER A 206 5.63 6.67 -19.00
N GLY A 207 4.72 6.43 -19.94
CA GLY A 207 3.65 5.45 -19.75
C GLY A 207 4.17 4.05 -19.38
N ARG A 208 5.33 3.65 -19.89
CA ARG A 208 5.95 2.35 -19.58
C ARG A 208 6.38 2.26 -18.12
N VAL A 209 6.97 3.31 -17.56
CA VAL A 209 7.33 3.39 -16.13
C VAL A 209 6.08 3.38 -15.27
N LEU A 210 5.02 4.09 -15.66
CA LEU A 210 3.75 4.11 -14.93
C LEU A 210 3.12 2.72 -14.87
N TRP A 211 3.04 2.02 -16.02
CA TRP A 211 2.53 0.65 -16.08
C TRP A 211 3.39 -0.33 -15.28
N ALA A 212 4.71 -0.24 -15.37
CA ALA A 212 5.61 -1.07 -14.58
C ALA A 212 5.41 -0.86 -13.08
N THR A 213 5.26 0.41 -12.64
CA THR A 213 4.96 0.75 -11.24
C THR A 213 3.61 0.17 -10.82
N GLY A 214 2.57 0.35 -11.65
CA GLY A 214 1.23 -0.16 -11.39
C GLY A 214 1.20 -1.69 -11.27
N MET A 215 1.80 -2.40 -12.21
CA MET A 215 1.86 -3.86 -12.21
C MET A 215 2.66 -4.41 -11.02
N LEU A 216 3.81 -3.81 -10.71
CA LEU A 216 4.62 -4.25 -9.56
C LEU A 216 3.89 -4.01 -8.24
N THR A 217 3.24 -2.85 -8.08
CA THR A 217 2.44 -2.53 -6.89
C THR A 217 1.24 -3.48 -6.78
N ALA A 218 0.50 -3.69 -7.87
CA ALA A 218 -0.66 -4.59 -7.88
C ALA A 218 -0.28 -6.02 -7.53
N SER A 219 0.80 -6.53 -8.13
CA SER A 219 1.32 -7.88 -7.83
C SER A 219 1.75 -8.00 -6.37
N GLY A 220 2.49 -7.03 -5.85
CA GLY A 220 2.91 -7.00 -4.45
C GLY A 220 1.73 -6.95 -3.49
N LEU A 221 0.73 -6.11 -3.75
CA LEU A 221 -0.49 -6.02 -2.95
C LEU A 221 -1.29 -7.33 -3.00
N THR A 222 -1.40 -7.96 -4.16
CA THR A 222 -2.09 -9.26 -4.29
C THR A 222 -1.38 -10.35 -3.48
N VAL A 223 -0.05 -10.41 -3.53
CA VAL A 223 0.74 -11.37 -2.76
C VAL A 223 0.59 -11.14 -1.26
N ILE A 224 0.77 -9.88 -0.81
CA ILE A 224 0.70 -9.59 0.64
C ILE A 224 -0.71 -9.82 1.18
N ARG A 225 -1.76 -9.52 0.41
CA ARG A 225 -3.15 -9.80 0.79
C ARG A 225 -3.44 -11.30 0.84
N ALA A 226 -2.92 -12.09 -0.10
CA ALA A 226 -3.02 -13.54 -0.04
C ALA A 226 -2.36 -14.10 1.21
N ALA A 227 -1.18 -13.61 1.58
CA ALA A 227 -0.52 -13.95 2.84
C ALA A 227 -1.34 -13.49 4.06
N GLY A 228 -1.93 -12.30 4.00
CA GLY A 228 -2.75 -11.72 5.06
C GLY A 228 -3.96 -12.58 5.42
N ARG A 229 -4.63 -13.18 4.45
CA ARG A 229 -5.76 -14.09 4.68
C ARG A 229 -5.41 -15.28 5.60
N ILE A 230 -4.13 -15.69 5.61
CA ILE A 230 -3.66 -16.81 6.44
C ILE A 230 -3.09 -16.31 7.77
N VAL A 231 -2.35 -15.21 7.70
CA VAL A 231 -1.52 -14.72 8.82
C VAL A 231 -2.32 -13.81 9.75
N LEU A 232 -3.15 -12.93 9.19
CA LEU A 232 -3.87 -11.89 9.95
C LEU A 232 -4.80 -12.47 11.02
N PRO A 233 -5.67 -13.45 10.73
CA PRO A 233 -6.57 -14.00 11.74
C PRO A 233 -5.82 -14.58 12.95
N LYS A 234 -4.68 -15.25 12.69
CA LYS A 234 -3.85 -15.83 13.76
C LYS A 234 -3.15 -14.76 14.61
N LEU A 235 -2.64 -13.72 13.93
CA LEU A 235 -1.97 -12.62 14.64
C LEU A 235 -2.98 -11.81 15.46
N THR A 236 -4.13 -11.49 14.91
CA THR A 236 -5.18 -10.72 15.59
C THR A 236 -5.69 -11.49 16.80
N ALA A 237 -6.06 -12.77 16.67
CA ALA A 237 -6.52 -13.59 17.79
C ALA A 237 -5.46 -13.70 18.89
N THR A 238 -4.18 -13.87 18.52
CA THR A 238 -3.08 -13.94 19.51
C THR A 238 -2.84 -12.59 20.19
N ALA A 239 -2.92 -11.50 19.45
CA ALA A 239 -2.72 -10.15 19.97
C ALA A 239 -3.89 -9.72 20.87
N GLU A 240 -5.11 -10.04 20.48
CA GLU A 240 -6.32 -9.78 21.26
C GLU A 240 -6.30 -10.54 22.60
N THR A 241 -5.95 -11.82 22.58
CA THR A 241 -5.83 -12.64 23.81
C THR A 241 -4.79 -12.08 24.79
N LYS A 242 -3.69 -11.48 24.28
CA LYS A 242 -2.60 -10.97 25.14
C LYS A 242 -2.76 -9.51 25.54
N PHE A 243 -3.31 -8.68 24.67
CA PHE A 243 -3.32 -7.22 24.81
C PHE A 243 -4.74 -6.62 24.70
N GLY A 244 -5.77 -7.46 24.54
CA GLY A 244 -7.16 -7.00 24.35
C GLY A 244 -7.30 -6.12 23.09
N PRO A 245 -8.19 -5.12 23.10
CA PRO A 245 -8.47 -4.25 21.94
C PRO A 245 -7.21 -3.54 21.40
N LEU A 246 -6.23 -3.25 22.24
CA LEU A 246 -4.94 -2.67 21.79
C LEU A 246 -4.19 -3.60 20.85
N GLY A 247 -4.31 -4.93 21.04
CA GLY A 247 -3.70 -5.92 20.17
C GLY A 247 -4.24 -5.83 18.74
N VAL A 248 -5.54 -5.65 18.59
CA VAL A 248 -6.19 -5.46 17.28
C VAL A 248 -5.68 -4.19 16.59
N VAL A 249 -5.59 -3.08 17.33
CA VAL A 249 -5.08 -1.80 16.83
C VAL A 249 -3.64 -1.94 16.33
N PHE A 250 -2.76 -2.56 17.13
CA PHE A 250 -1.36 -2.77 16.72
C PHE A 250 -1.23 -3.67 15.49
N THR A 251 -2.03 -4.73 15.42
CA THR A 251 -2.05 -5.64 14.26
C THR A 251 -2.50 -4.90 13.00
N SER A 252 -3.54 -4.08 13.10
CA SER A 252 -4.06 -3.28 11.98
C SER A 252 -3.03 -2.27 11.49
N ILE A 253 -2.37 -1.53 12.39
CA ILE A 253 -1.32 -0.58 12.02
C ILE A 253 -0.14 -1.29 11.35
N SER A 254 0.29 -2.45 11.89
CA SER A 254 1.37 -3.25 11.31
C SER A 254 1.02 -3.76 9.92
N TRP A 255 -0.23 -4.13 9.70
CA TRP A 255 -0.74 -4.54 8.40
C TRP A 255 -0.72 -3.40 7.39
N LEU A 256 -1.25 -2.24 7.76
CA LEU A 256 -1.22 -1.04 6.93
C LEU A 256 0.20 -0.59 6.61
N PHE A 257 1.13 -0.75 7.56
CA PHE A 257 2.55 -0.51 7.33
C PHE A 257 3.11 -1.44 6.24
N ALA A 258 2.80 -2.74 6.32
CA ALA A 258 3.24 -3.71 5.31
C ALA A 258 2.67 -3.38 3.91
N LEU A 259 1.40 -3.02 3.80
CA LEU A 259 0.79 -2.55 2.54
C LEU A 259 1.49 -1.29 2.02
N SER A 260 1.76 -0.33 2.90
CA SER A 260 2.45 0.92 2.55
C SER A 260 3.88 0.67 2.07
N MET A 261 4.60 -0.29 2.67
CA MET A 261 5.92 -0.72 2.20
C MET A 261 5.89 -1.26 0.78
N VAL A 262 4.86 -2.01 0.41
CA VAL A 262 4.70 -2.50 -0.97
C VAL A 262 4.51 -1.33 -1.93
N ILE A 263 3.66 -0.36 -1.60
CA ILE A 263 3.37 0.79 -2.47
C ILE A 263 4.64 1.63 -2.70
N VAL A 264 5.32 2.02 -1.64
CA VAL A 264 6.53 2.85 -1.71
C VAL A 264 7.70 2.08 -2.32
N GLY A 265 7.86 0.81 -1.90
CA GLY A 265 8.92 -0.07 -2.40
C GLY A 265 8.81 -0.36 -3.89
N ALA A 266 7.62 -0.67 -4.38
CA ALA A 266 7.38 -0.92 -5.81
C ALA A 266 7.76 0.29 -6.68
N ALA A 267 7.39 1.50 -6.27
CA ALA A 267 7.77 2.72 -6.98
C ALA A 267 9.29 2.93 -6.99
N THR A 268 9.96 2.70 -5.86
CA THR A 268 11.41 2.83 -5.72
C THR A 268 12.16 1.78 -6.55
N ILE A 269 11.70 0.53 -6.51
CA ILE A 269 12.25 -0.56 -7.34
C ILE A 269 12.08 -0.22 -8.82
N THR A 270 10.91 0.24 -9.24
CA THR A 270 10.68 0.61 -10.64
C THR A 270 11.60 1.75 -11.09
N LYS A 271 11.83 2.76 -10.24
CA LYS A 271 12.81 3.82 -10.52
C LYS A 271 14.21 3.26 -10.68
N ALA A 272 14.66 2.40 -9.77
CA ALA A 272 15.98 1.78 -9.84
C ALA A 272 16.16 0.96 -11.12
N LEU A 273 15.13 0.20 -11.52
CA LEU A 273 15.12 -0.55 -12.78
C LEU A 273 15.12 0.38 -14.00
N ALA A 274 14.35 1.47 -13.97
CA ALA A 274 14.31 2.45 -15.05
C ALA A 274 15.66 3.17 -15.25
N LEU A 275 16.44 3.36 -14.19
CA LEU A 275 17.77 3.95 -14.24
C LEU A 275 18.88 2.95 -14.63
N ASP A 276 18.54 1.66 -14.72
CA ASP A 276 19.49 0.65 -15.07
C ASP A 276 19.89 0.69 -16.56
N GLU A 277 21.12 0.28 -16.88
CA GLU A 277 21.64 0.22 -18.25
C GLU A 277 21.22 -1.05 -19.00
N SER A 278 20.57 -1.99 -18.29
CA SER A 278 20.04 -3.23 -18.86
C SER A 278 19.01 -2.97 -19.98
N TYR A 279 18.72 -4.01 -20.75
CA TYR A 279 17.66 -3.95 -21.78
C TYR A 279 16.32 -3.49 -21.18
N LEU A 280 15.99 -3.95 -19.97
CA LEU A 280 14.76 -3.60 -19.27
C LEU A 280 14.70 -2.12 -18.88
N GLY A 281 15.81 -1.55 -18.41
CA GLY A 281 15.89 -0.12 -18.10
C GLY A 281 15.77 0.76 -19.35
N ARG A 282 16.40 0.37 -20.46
CA ARG A 282 16.23 1.05 -21.75
C ARG A 282 14.80 0.97 -22.28
N TYR A 283 14.15 -0.19 -22.14
CA TYR A 283 12.75 -0.36 -22.53
C TYR A 283 11.81 0.54 -21.70
N LEU A 284 12.03 0.61 -20.38
CA LEU A 284 11.22 1.44 -19.48
C LEU A 284 11.35 2.94 -19.77
N ARG A 285 12.56 3.41 -20.05
CA ARG A 285 12.79 4.83 -20.42
C ARG A 285 12.11 5.20 -21.74
N GLY A 286 11.95 4.24 -22.64
CA GLY A 286 11.43 4.48 -23.98
C GLY A 286 12.51 5.04 -24.93
N PRO A 287 12.21 5.28 -26.21
CA PRO A 287 13.09 5.97 -27.10
C PRO A 287 13.35 7.35 -26.50
N SER A 288 14.63 7.69 -26.32
CA SER A 288 15.07 9.04 -25.94
C SER A 288 14.35 10.02 -26.86
N ALA A 289 13.50 10.90 -26.32
CA ALA A 289 12.95 11.99 -27.09
C ALA A 289 14.12 12.82 -27.60
N GLY A 290 14.43 12.67 -28.90
CA GLY A 290 15.26 13.49 -29.75
C GLY A 290 16.65 13.83 -29.25
N ALA A 291 17.63 13.31 -29.94
CA ALA A 291 18.83 14.10 -30.16
C ALA A 291 18.48 15.39 -30.91
#